data_566b97f6e21635f2727333f51e428716
#
_entry.id   566b97f6e21635f2727333f51e428716
#
_cell.length_a   1.000
_cell.length_b   1.000
_cell.length_c   1.000
_cell.angle_alpha   90.00
_cell.angle_beta   90.00
_cell.angle_gamma   90.00
#
_symmetry.space_group_name_H-M   'P 1'
#
loop_
_entity.id
_entity.type
_entity.pdbx_description
1 polymer ?
#
loop_
_entity_poly.entity_id
_entity_poly.type
_entity_poly.pdbx_seq_one_letter_code
_entity_poly.pdbx_strand_id
1 'polypeptide(L)'
;MCIRDRASGRTSSHYVNCKPVSLSGLGLALLSAQMLELVEPGAVAVAGLTLGADPLVSGVAQAAALAGQALDALIVRKEAKGHGTGAWLEGPLPEPGSRITVLEDVVTTGGSSLKAVKQLREAGYVVDRVVTIVDRQEGGLAAMQEAGLELRSLFQLDEVAAAHQA
;
A
#
# COMPACT_ATOMS: atom_id res chain seq x y z
N MET A 1 -21.25 17.35 -0.29
CA MET A 1 -21.50 16.73 -1.63
C MET A 1 -21.15 15.25 -1.50
N CYS A 2 -22.13 14.32 -1.56
CA CYS A 2 -21.87 12.89 -1.47
C CYS A 2 -21.12 12.41 -2.72
N ILE A 3 -19.93 11.84 -2.55
CA ILE A 3 -19.12 11.29 -3.64
C ILE A 3 -19.27 9.77 -3.61
N ARG A 4 -19.65 9.19 -4.74
CA ARG A 4 -19.77 7.74 -4.88
C ARG A 4 -18.36 7.15 -5.04
N ASP A 5 -17.94 6.32 -4.09
CA ASP A 5 -16.69 5.59 -4.21
C ASP A 5 -16.76 4.61 -5.39
N ARG A 6 -15.76 4.67 -6.28
CA ARG A 6 -15.71 3.82 -7.48
C ARG A 6 -15.42 2.35 -7.18
N ALA A 7 -14.76 2.07 -6.05
CA ALA A 7 -14.36 0.70 -5.70
C ALA A 7 -15.44 -0.07 -4.93
N SER A 8 -16.17 0.59 -4.01
CA SER A 8 -17.16 -0.05 -3.14
C SER A 8 -18.62 0.20 -3.56
N GLY A 9 -18.88 1.16 -4.45
CA GLY A 9 -20.23 1.58 -4.84
C GLY A 9 -21.02 2.30 -3.74
N ARG A 10 -20.44 2.51 -2.55
CA ARG A 10 -21.06 3.20 -1.41
C ARG A 10 -20.92 4.71 -1.57
N THR A 11 -21.88 5.46 -1.03
CA THR A 11 -21.81 6.92 -0.94
C THR A 11 -21.04 7.30 0.31
N SER A 12 -19.94 8.03 0.15
CA SER A 12 -19.18 8.62 1.24
C SER A 12 -19.33 10.13 1.27
N SER A 13 -19.26 10.71 2.46
CA SER A 13 -19.24 12.18 2.65
C SER A 13 -17.87 12.79 2.33
N HIS A 14 -16.80 11.97 2.28
CA HIS A 14 -15.44 12.41 2.07
C HIS A 14 -14.77 11.62 0.95
N TYR A 15 -14.03 12.30 0.10
CA TYR A 15 -13.15 11.70 -0.90
C TYR A 15 -11.70 12.00 -0.53
N VAL A 16 -10.91 10.95 -0.31
CA VAL A 16 -9.47 11.08 -0.04
C VAL A 16 -8.70 10.85 -1.34
N ASN A 17 -7.87 11.82 -1.72
CA ASN A 17 -6.97 11.72 -2.86
C ASN A 17 -5.54 12.02 -2.42
N CYS A 18 -4.73 10.99 -2.25
CA CYS A 18 -3.34 11.12 -1.83
C CYS A 18 -2.39 11.52 -2.98
N LYS A 19 -2.82 11.43 -4.25
CA LYS A 19 -1.95 11.67 -5.42
C LYS A 19 -1.30 13.06 -5.47
N PRO A 20 -1.98 14.16 -5.11
CA PRO A 20 -1.33 15.47 -5.08
C PRO A 20 -0.12 15.53 -4.14
N VAL A 21 -0.12 14.72 -3.07
CA VAL A 21 0.98 14.61 -2.11
C VAL A 21 1.97 13.53 -2.55
N SER A 22 1.51 12.32 -2.85
CA SER A 22 2.37 11.18 -3.20
C SER A 22 3.11 11.34 -4.54
N LEU A 23 2.66 12.26 -5.40
CA LEU A 23 3.32 12.62 -6.67
C LEU A 23 4.08 13.95 -6.60
N SER A 24 4.10 14.65 -5.48
CA SER A 24 4.98 15.80 -5.26
C SER A 24 6.30 15.35 -4.64
N GLY A 25 7.42 15.95 -5.05
CA GLY A 25 8.74 15.51 -4.58
C GLY A 25 8.88 15.58 -3.05
N LEU A 26 8.51 16.72 -2.44
CA LEU A 26 8.55 16.88 -0.98
C LEU A 26 7.54 15.96 -0.28
N GLY A 27 6.31 15.88 -0.78
CA GLY A 27 5.27 15.05 -0.20
C GLY A 27 5.65 13.57 -0.22
N LEU A 28 6.18 13.09 -1.36
CA LEU A 28 6.64 11.69 -1.45
C LEU A 28 7.81 11.43 -0.49
N ALA A 29 8.78 12.34 -0.38
CA ALA A 29 9.91 12.17 0.54
C ALA A 29 9.45 12.04 1.99
N LEU A 30 8.51 12.90 2.43
CA LEU A 30 7.96 12.87 3.79
C LEU A 30 7.14 11.59 4.05
N LEU A 31 6.25 11.23 3.12
CA LEU A 31 5.44 10.01 3.22
C LEU A 31 6.34 8.77 3.27
N SER A 32 7.34 8.69 2.40
CA SER A 32 8.24 7.54 2.31
C SER A 32 9.03 7.32 3.58
N ALA A 33 9.54 8.39 4.20
CA ALA A 33 10.25 8.30 5.47
C ALA A 33 9.35 7.77 6.59
N GLN A 34 8.11 8.29 6.70
CA GLN A 34 7.17 7.85 7.72
C GLN A 34 6.63 6.43 7.48
N MET A 35 6.35 6.07 6.22
CA MET A 35 5.90 4.71 5.90
C MET A 35 7.00 3.68 6.13
N LEU A 36 8.27 4.04 5.92
CA LEU A 36 9.41 3.16 6.19
C LEU A 36 9.46 2.72 7.66
N GLU A 37 9.14 3.62 8.59
CA GLU A 37 9.05 3.30 10.03
C GLU A 37 7.99 2.25 10.36
N LEU A 38 6.99 2.10 9.49
CA LEU A 38 5.88 1.15 9.64
C LEU A 38 6.11 -0.16 8.89
N VAL A 39 7.13 -0.24 8.03
CA VAL A 39 7.49 -1.48 7.32
C VAL A 39 7.80 -2.57 8.34
N GLU A 40 7.36 -3.79 8.05
CA GLU A 40 7.58 -4.92 8.96
C GLU A 40 9.07 -5.24 9.13
N PRO A 41 9.56 -5.39 10.38
CA PRO A 41 10.93 -5.80 10.61
C PRO A 41 11.28 -7.12 9.88
N GLY A 42 12.39 -7.11 9.16
CA GLY A 42 12.83 -8.27 8.37
C GLY A 42 12.18 -8.38 6.98
N ALA A 43 11.33 -7.44 6.58
CA ALA A 43 10.89 -7.34 5.19
C ALA A 43 12.08 -7.00 4.29
N VAL A 44 12.22 -7.71 3.17
CA VAL A 44 13.27 -7.48 2.17
C VAL A 44 12.76 -6.67 0.99
N ALA A 45 11.43 -6.52 0.88
CA ALA A 45 10.80 -5.69 -0.14
C ALA A 45 9.49 -5.10 0.36
N VAL A 46 9.07 -4.00 -0.28
CA VAL A 46 7.71 -3.47 -0.22
C VAL A 46 7.03 -3.69 -1.56
N ALA A 47 5.73 -3.95 -1.55
CA ALA A 47 4.95 -4.19 -2.75
C ALA A 47 3.62 -3.46 -2.73
N GLY A 48 3.04 -3.14 -3.89
CA GLY A 48 1.72 -2.54 -3.92
C GLY A 48 1.01 -2.66 -5.27
N LEU A 49 -0.33 -2.59 -5.24
CA LEU A 49 -1.14 -2.71 -6.44
C LEU A 49 -1.10 -1.41 -7.26
N THR A 50 -0.84 -1.53 -8.58
CA THR A 50 -0.88 -0.36 -9.47
C THR A 50 -2.26 0.30 -9.45
N LEU A 51 -2.37 1.63 -9.53
CA LEU A 51 -1.43 2.75 -9.76
C LEU A 51 -1.11 3.50 -8.45
N GLY A 52 -1.98 3.37 -7.43
CA GLY A 52 -1.91 4.19 -6.21
C GLY A 52 -0.63 3.95 -5.42
N ALA A 53 -0.19 2.71 -5.37
CA ALA A 53 1.01 2.32 -4.62
C ALA A 53 2.33 2.53 -5.36
N ASP A 54 2.34 2.71 -6.70
CA ASP A 54 3.58 2.78 -7.48
C ASP A 54 4.58 3.84 -6.97
N PRO A 55 4.18 5.10 -6.70
CA PRO A 55 5.10 6.07 -6.14
C PRO A 55 5.56 5.71 -4.72
N LEU A 56 4.69 5.08 -3.93
CA LEU A 56 4.97 4.74 -2.54
C LEU A 56 6.02 3.65 -2.43
N VAL A 57 5.89 2.55 -3.19
CA VAL A 57 6.88 1.45 -3.15
C VAL A 57 8.25 1.95 -3.58
N SER A 58 8.31 2.75 -4.65
CA SER A 58 9.56 3.34 -5.13
C SER A 58 10.16 4.33 -4.12
N GLY A 59 9.34 5.19 -3.54
CA GLY A 59 9.76 6.17 -2.56
C GLY A 59 10.26 5.56 -1.26
N VAL A 60 9.56 4.54 -0.74
CA VAL A 60 9.95 3.85 0.50
C VAL A 60 11.24 3.04 0.31
N ALA A 61 11.40 2.34 -0.83
CA ALA A 61 12.65 1.66 -1.15
C ALA A 61 13.83 2.65 -1.27
N GLN A 62 13.61 3.82 -1.90
CA GLN A 62 14.61 4.86 -1.96
C GLN A 62 14.96 5.41 -0.57
N ALA A 63 13.95 5.67 0.27
CA ALA A 63 14.18 6.15 1.64
C ALA A 63 14.99 5.15 2.46
N ALA A 64 14.68 3.84 2.33
CA ALA A 64 15.44 2.77 2.96
C ALA A 64 16.90 2.75 2.52
N ALA A 65 17.16 2.85 1.20
CA ALA A 65 18.51 2.87 0.65
C ALA A 65 19.32 4.09 1.17
N LEU A 66 18.70 5.26 1.26
CA LEU A 66 19.33 6.46 1.84
C LEU A 66 19.63 6.31 3.34
N ALA A 67 18.85 5.50 4.05
CA ALA A 67 19.07 5.14 5.45
C ALA A 67 20.05 3.96 5.63
N GLY A 68 20.65 3.43 4.55
CA GLY A 68 21.55 2.29 4.59
C GLY A 68 20.87 0.92 4.80
N GLN A 69 19.58 0.84 4.53
CA GLN A 69 18.78 -0.39 4.63
C GLN A 69 18.57 -1.00 3.25
N ALA A 70 18.68 -2.33 3.15
CA ALA A 70 18.35 -3.07 1.94
C ALA A 70 16.84 -3.36 1.91
N LEU A 71 16.11 -2.70 1.02
CA LEU A 71 14.69 -2.88 0.84
C LEU A 71 14.32 -2.61 -0.63
N ASP A 72 13.82 -3.61 -1.33
CA ASP A 72 13.44 -3.51 -2.74
C ASP A 72 11.99 -3.09 -2.92
N ALA A 73 11.64 -2.64 -4.14
CA ALA A 73 10.28 -2.29 -4.52
C ALA A 73 9.72 -3.26 -5.56
N LEU A 74 8.50 -3.75 -5.32
CA LEU A 74 7.75 -4.58 -6.26
C LEU A 74 6.44 -3.91 -6.64
N ILE A 75 6.07 -4.01 -7.91
CA ILE A 75 4.77 -3.57 -8.40
C ILE A 75 3.89 -4.81 -8.62
N VAL A 76 2.71 -4.81 -8.02
CA VAL A 76 1.68 -5.82 -8.23
C VAL A 76 0.72 -5.31 -9.30
N ARG A 77 0.59 -6.04 -10.40
CA ARG A 77 -0.26 -5.66 -11.53
C ARG A 77 -1.72 -6.02 -11.26
N LYS A 78 -2.64 -5.25 -11.81
CA LYS A 78 -4.08 -5.55 -11.77
C LYS A 78 -4.45 -6.74 -12.65
N GLU A 79 -3.68 -6.95 -13.73
CA GLU A 79 -3.86 -8.00 -14.72
C GLU A 79 -2.52 -8.64 -15.06
N ALA A 80 -2.54 -9.95 -15.34
CA ALA A 80 -1.35 -10.67 -15.76
C ALA A 80 -0.83 -10.16 -17.12
N LYS A 81 0.48 -10.23 -17.36
CA LYS A 81 1.05 -10.00 -18.69
C LYS A 81 0.51 -11.03 -19.68
N GLY A 82 0.03 -10.57 -20.84
CA GLY A 82 -0.55 -11.44 -21.87
C GLY A 82 0.45 -12.34 -22.62
N HIS A 83 1.75 -12.16 -22.42
CA HIS A 83 2.82 -12.95 -23.04
C HIS A 83 3.86 -13.33 -21.98
N GLY A 84 4.22 -14.62 -21.90
CA GLY A 84 5.17 -15.17 -20.93
C GLY A 84 4.48 -15.88 -19.76
N THR A 85 5.17 -16.03 -18.64
CA THR A 85 4.74 -16.77 -17.44
C THR A 85 3.62 -16.12 -16.64
N GLY A 86 2.78 -15.28 -17.24
CA GLY A 86 1.65 -14.64 -16.57
C GLY A 86 2.06 -13.77 -15.36
N ALA A 87 3.19 -13.08 -15.46
CA ALA A 87 3.77 -12.38 -14.33
C ALA A 87 2.85 -11.26 -13.81
N TRP A 88 2.45 -11.41 -12.56
CA TRP A 88 1.69 -10.41 -11.80
C TRP A 88 2.59 -9.39 -11.11
N LEU A 89 3.89 -9.71 -10.99
CA LEU A 89 4.86 -8.94 -10.23
C LEU A 89 5.93 -8.37 -11.15
N GLU A 90 6.34 -7.14 -10.89
CA GLU A 90 7.44 -6.44 -11.55
C GLU A 90 8.43 -5.96 -10.49
N GLY A 91 9.72 -6.01 -10.80
CA GLY A 91 10.81 -5.56 -9.94
C GLY A 91 11.83 -6.64 -9.65
N PRO A 92 12.79 -6.39 -8.75
CA PRO A 92 13.78 -7.37 -8.30
C PRO A 92 13.10 -8.39 -7.37
N LEU A 93 12.64 -9.51 -7.95
CA LEU A 93 11.91 -10.52 -7.20
C LEU A 93 12.84 -11.22 -6.19
N PRO A 94 12.55 -11.16 -4.88
CA PRO A 94 13.33 -11.85 -3.88
C PRO A 94 13.09 -13.37 -3.90
N GLU A 95 13.89 -14.13 -3.15
CA GLU A 95 13.72 -15.58 -3.03
C GLU A 95 12.36 -15.93 -2.41
N PRO A 96 11.72 -17.03 -2.84
CA PRO A 96 10.50 -17.52 -2.20
C PRO A 96 10.68 -17.71 -0.69
N GLY A 97 9.62 -17.42 0.08
CA GLY A 97 9.67 -17.41 1.54
C GLY A 97 10.12 -16.08 2.13
N SER A 98 10.58 -15.14 1.30
CA SER A 98 10.92 -13.78 1.77
C SER A 98 9.70 -13.03 2.28
N ARG A 99 9.92 -12.17 3.28
CA ARG A 99 8.91 -11.31 3.88
C ARG A 99 8.76 -10.02 3.09
N ILE A 100 7.51 -9.65 2.80
CA ILE A 100 7.16 -8.44 2.03
C ILE A 100 6.07 -7.67 2.77
N THR A 101 6.22 -6.35 2.90
CA THR A 101 5.16 -5.47 3.38
C THR A 101 4.39 -4.87 2.20
N VAL A 102 3.06 -4.94 2.23
CA VAL A 102 2.22 -4.30 1.21
C VAL A 102 1.97 -2.84 1.56
N LEU A 103 2.11 -1.95 0.57
CA LEU A 103 1.81 -0.53 0.67
C LEU A 103 0.54 -0.18 -0.13
N GLU A 104 -0.26 0.74 0.40
CA GLU A 104 -1.46 1.26 -0.24
C GLU A 104 -1.57 2.78 0.00
N ASP A 105 -2.19 3.53 -0.89
CA ASP A 105 -2.45 4.96 -0.66
C ASP A 105 -3.65 5.15 0.28
N VAL A 106 -4.76 4.48 0.03
CA VAL A 106 -5.98 4.60 0.84
C VAL A 106 -6.66 3.24 1.01
N VAL A 107 -6.84 2.82 2.24
CA VAL A 107 -7.64 1.64 2.56
C VAL A 107 -9.08 2.04 2.87
N THR A 108 -10.03 1.53 2.08
CA THR A 108 -11.48 1.65 2.31
C THR A 108 -12.00 0.34 2.91
N THR A 109 -12.34 -0.61 2.04
CA THR A 109 -12.76 -1.98 2.42
C THR A 109 -11.61 -2.98 2.40
N GLY A 110 -10.42 -2.58 1.93
CA GLY A 110 -9.23 -3.42 1.86
C GLY A 110 -9.12 -4.29 0.59
N GLY A 111 -10.08 -4.23 -0.33
CA GLY A 111 -10.10 -5.14 -1.49
C GLY A 111 -8.87 -5.09 -2.39
N SER A 112 -8.30 -3.90 -2.66
CA SER A 112 -7.08 -3.73 -3.45
C SER A 112 -5.88 -4.38 -2.77
N SER A 113 -5.68 -4.06 -1.50
CA SER A 113 -4.56 -4.60 -0.71
C SER A 113 -4.66 -6.11 -0.55
N LEU A 114 -5.86 -6.65 -0.27
CA LEU A 114 -6.09 -8.10 -0.18
C LEU A 114 -5.81 -8.81 -1.52
N LYS A 115 -6.11 -8.17 -2.66
CA LYS A 115 -5.74 -8.70 -3.97
C LYS A 115 -4.22 -8.76 -4.13
N ALA A 116 -3.49 -7.72 -3.74
CA ALA A 116 -2.04 -7.71 -3.79
C ALA A 116 -1.43 -8.79 -2.88
N VAL A 117 -1.91 -8.88 -1.63
CA VAL A 117 -1.50 -9.91 -0.66
C VAL A 117 -1.69 -11.32 -1.22
N LYS A 118 -2.87 -11.60 -1.79
CA LYS A 118 -3.16 -12.89 -2.40
C LYS A 118 -2.14 -13.25 -3.48
N GLN A 119 -1.87 -12.33 -4.41
CA GLN A 119 -0.92 -12.56 -5.51
C GLN A 119 0.52 -12.79 -5.00
N LEU A 120 0.93 -12.05 -3.97
CA LEU A 120 2.25 -12.22 -3.35
C LEU A 120 2.36 -13.57 -2.62
N ARG A 121 1.34 -13.96 -1.85
CA ARG A 121 1.30 -15.26 -1.17
C ARG A 121 1.26 -16.42 -2.16
N GLU A 122 0.52 -16.31 -3.27
CA GLU A 122 0.52 -17.30 -4.37
C GLU A 122 1.87 -17.40 -5.07
N ALA A 123 2.65 -16.33 -5.09
CA ALA A 123 4.04 -16.34 -5.59
C ALA A 123 5.05 -16.87 -4.56
N GLY A 124 4.60 -17.30 -3.37
CA GLY A 124 5.43 -17.94 -2.35
C GLY A 124 6.04 -16.98 -1.33
N TYR A 125 5.59 -15.73 -1.26
CA TYR A 125 6.07 -14.74 -0.28
C TYR A 125 5.27 -14.76 1.02
N VAL A 126 5.90 -14.33 2.11
CA VAL A 126 5.27 -14.11 3.41
C VAL A 126 4.81 -12.66 3.48
N VAL A 127 3.51 -12.46 3.72
CA VAL A 127 2.92 -11.12 3.86
C VAL A 127 2.02 -11.12 5.08
N ASP A 128 2.42 -10.38 6.12
CA ASP A 128 1.71 -10.29 7.39
C ASP A 128 1.29 -8.85 7.72
N ARG A 129 1.77 -7.86 6.93
CA ARG A 129 1.48 -6.44 7.18
C ARG A 129 1.11 -5.67 5.92
N VAL A 130 0.13 -4.78 6.08
CA VAL A 130 -0.24 -3.73 5.11
C VAL A 130 -0.01 -2.38 5.77
N VAL A 131 0.65 -1.45 5.06
CA VAL A 131 0.86 -0.07 5.48
C VAL A 131 0.13 0.85 4.51
N THR A 132 -0.68 1.78 5.02
CA THR A 132 -1.41 2.75 4.20
C THR A 132 -1.17 4.18 4.65
N ILE A 133 -1.33 5.14 3.74
CA ILE A 133 -1.32 6.56 4.14
C ILE A 133 -2.58 6.85 4.96
N VAL A 134 -3.77 6.48 4.46
CA VAL A 134 -5.03 6.76 5.13
C VAL A 134 -5.88 5.50 5.26
N ASP A 135 -6.25 5.16 6.49
CA ASP A 135 -7.36 4.24 6.76
C ASP A 135 -8.67 5.03 6.84
N ARG A 136 -9.61 4.72 5.96
CA ARG A 136 -10.93 5.37 5.93
C ARG A 136 -11.92 4.83 6.96
N GLN A 137 -11.51 3.84 7.76
CA GLN A 137 -12.35 3.23 8.81
C GLN A 137 -13.68 2.66 8.27
N GLU A 138 -13.69 2.21 7.00
CA GLU A 138 -14.88 1.68 6.31
C GLU A 138 -14.86 0.14 6.20
N GLY A 139 -14.27 -0.55 7.19
CA GLY A 139 -14.22 -2.01 7.28
C GLY A 139 -12.89 -2.63 6.84
N GLY A 140 -11.93 -1.84 6.34
CA GLY A 140 -10.63 -2.34 5.89
C GLY A 140 -9.85 -3.04 6.99
N LEU A 141 -9.81 -2.47 8.21
CA LEU A 141 -9.14 -3.09 9.36
C LEU A 141 -9.69 -4.49 9.66
N ALA A 142 -11.02 -4.64 9.71
CA ALA A 142 -11.63 -5.94 9.99
C ALA A 142 -11.30 -6.97 8.89
N ALA A 143 -11.38 -6.56 7.62
CA ALA A 143 -11.04 -7.43 6.49
C ALA A 143 -9.56 -7.87 6.51
N MET A 144 -8.64 -6.99 6.92
CA MET A 144 -7.22 -7.34 7.07
C MET A 144 -7.03 -8.33 8.22
N GLN A 145 -7.68 -8.11 9.37
CA GLN A 145 -7.60 -9.02 10.52
C GLN A 145 -8.15 -10.42 10.18
N GLU A 146 -9.26 -10.51 9.47
CA GLU A 146 -9.81 -11.78 8.97
C GLU A 146 -8.84 -12.52 8.02
N ALA A 147 -8.02 -11.77 7.26
CA ALA A 147 -6.99 -12.33 6.39
C ALA A 147 -5.66 -12.63 7.10
N GLY A 148 -5.60 -12.46 8.44
CA GLY A 148 -4.39 -12.65 9.23
C GLY A 148 -3.32 -11.58 8.97
N LEU A 149 -3.73 -10.34 8.70
CA LEU A 149 -2.85 -9.22 8.38
C LEU A 149 -2.95 -8.14 9.46
N GLU A 150 -1.81 -7.51 9.74
CA GLU A 150 -1.75 -6.27 10.50
C GLU A 150 -1.90 -5.08 9.55
N LEU A 151 -2.88 -4.20 9.81
CA LEU A 151 -3.01 -2.90 9.13
C LEU A 151 -2.36 -1.82 9.97
N ARG A 152 -1.43 -1.08 9.38
CA ARG A 152 -0.84 0.15 9.93
C ARG A 152 -1.18 1.32 9.01
N SER A 153 -1.58 2.45 9.57
CA SER A 153 -1.86 3.67 8.81
C SER A 153 -1.06 4.84 9.37
N LEU A 154 -0.67 5.78 8.51
CA LEU A 154 -0.12 7.05 8.97
C LEU A 154 -1.22 7.93 9.58
N PHE A 155 -2.41 7.91 8.96
CA PHE A 155 -3.56 8.71 9.38
C PHE A 155 -4.85 7.89 9.30
N GLN A 156 -5.81 8.28 10.14
CA GLN A 156 -7.21 7.87 10.02
C GLN A 156 -8.03 8.98 9.35
N LEU A 157 -9.17 8.64 8.74
CA LEU A 157 -9.98 9.62 8.00
C LEU A 157 -10.46 10.77 8.88
N ASP A 158 -10.83 10.51 10.12
CA ASP A 158 -11.29 11.52 11.07
C ASP A 158 -10.20 12.54 11.41
N GLU A 159 -8.94 12.12 11.54
CA GLU A 159 -7.79 13.02 11.75
C GLU A 159 -7.58 13.94 10.54
N VAL A 160 -7.64 13.38 9.32
CA VAL A 160 -7.52 14.16 8.09
C VAL A 160 -8.69 15.15 7.93
N ALA A 161 -9.91 14.73 8.26
CA ALA A 161 -11.09 15.57 8.20
C ALA A 161 -11.03 16.70 9.22
N ALA A 162 -10.54 16.46 10.44
CA ALA A 162 -10.37 17.47 11.47
C ALA A 162 -9.31 18.53 11.07
N ALA A 163 -8.20 18.10 10.50
CA ALA A 163 -7.14 19.00 10.02
C ALA A 163 -7.59 19.88 8.85
N HIS A 164 -8.57 19.44 8.05
CA HIS A 164 -9.10 20.23 6.92
C HIS A 164 -10.08 21.35 7.38
N GLN A 165 -10.63 21.26 8.58
CA GLN A 165 -11.57 22.23 9.14
C GLN A 165 -10.87 23.31 10.00
N ALA A 166 -9.60 23.13 10.33
CA ALA A 166 -8.77 24.05 11.10
C ALA A 166 -8.10 25.09 10.21
#